data_70d9b98b6a6aaedba4fd04edfd120316
#
_entry.id   70d9b98b6a6aaedba4fd04edfd120316
#
_cell.length_a   1.000
_cell.length_b   1.000
_cell.length_c   1.000
_cell.angle_alpha   90.00
_cell.angle_beta   90.00
_cell.angle_gamma   90.00
#
_symmetry.space_group_name_H-M   'P 1'
#
loop_
_entity.id
_entity.type
_entity.pdbx_description
1 polymer ?
#
loop_
_entity_poly.entity_id
_entity_poly.type
_entity_poly.pdbx_seq_one_letter_code
_entity_poly.pdbx_strand_id
1 'polypeptide(L)'
;MADGQDERQVKMAVKNLTKRFGDLLVLDDLTFNIHKNEFACVVGPTGCGKTTFLNCLTRIYEPSSGDLFIDGTSADPQKHNISFVFQEPSAFPWLTVEENLAYGLKIKRVPKDEIEHRVDRILNLMGLQKFRKAYPGELSVSIEQRVIIGRSFAMQPDLLLMDEPYGQMDVKVRFYLEDEVIRLWKELGSTIVFITHNIEEAIYLAERIIILTNKPAHIKEELTIDMPRPRDIASPQFIEYRRYITDKIKWW
;
A
#
# COMPACT_ATOMS: atom_id res chain seq x y z
N MET A 1 -20.88 -20.61 4.31
CA MET A 1 -20.99 -19.15 4.36
C MET A 1 -20.82 -18.67 2.96
N ALA A 2 -21.75 -17.86 2.48
CA ALA A 2 -21.93 -17.61 1.04
C ALA A 2 -20.73 -16.90 0.43
N ASP A 3 -20.23 -17.45 -0.70
CA ASP A 3 -19.40 -16.76 -1.67
C ASP A 3 -20.18 -15.56 -2.24
N GLY A 4 -20.18 -14.44 -1.52
CA GLY A 4 -20.53 -13.17 -2.11
C GLY A 4 -19.39 -12.78 -3.02
N GLN A 5 -19.48 -13.12 -4.31
CA GLN A 5 -18.56 -12.59 -5.30
C GLN A 5 -18.63 -11.06 -5.20
N ASP A 6 -17.51 -10.45 -4.89
CA ASP A 6 -17.37 -8.99 -4.91
C ASP A 6 -17.63 -8.54 -6.36
N GLU A 7 -18.75 -7.87 -6.60
CA GLU A 7 -19.17 -7.42 -7.95
C GLU A 7 -18.27 -6.29 -8.49
N ARG A 8 -17.32 -5.79 -7.69
CA ARG A 8 -16.38 -4.76 -8.12
C ARG A 8 -15.46 -5.27 -9.22
N GLN A 9 -15.13 -4.39 -10.16
CA GLN A 9 -14.17 -4.69 -11.22
C GLN A 9 -12.81 -5.07 -10.64
N VAL A 10 -12.21 -6.15 -11.14
CA VAL A 10 -10.84 -6.55 -10.81
C VAL A 10 -9.87 -5.50 -11.35
N LYS A 11 -9.09 -4.89 -10.46
CA LYS A 11 -8.03 -3.93 -10.80
C LYS A 11 -6.69 -4.63 -11.00
N MET A 12 -6.33 -5.54 -10.10
CA MET A 12 -5.10 -6.32 -10.19
C MET A 12 -5.43 -7.81 -10.02
N ALA A 13 -4.85 -8.64 -10.88
CA ALA A 13 -4.95 -10.10 -10.76
C ALA A 13 -3.54 -10.70 -10.68
N VAL A 14 -3.34 -11.57 -9.71
CA VAL A 14 -2.15 -12.42 -9.54
C VAL A 14 -2.56 -13.84 -9.86
N LYS A 15 -1.85 -14.49 -10.79
CA LYS A 15 -2.17 -15.85 -11.24
C LYS A 15 -0.97 -16.76 -11.15
N ASN A 16 -1.02 -17.73 -10.25
CA ASN A 16 0.00 -18.76 -10.05
C ASN A 16 1.44 -18.20 -9.90
N LEU A 17 1.54 -17.02 -9.26
CA LEU A 17 2.81 -16.30 -9.14
C LEU A 17 3.80 -17.09 -8.29
N THR A 18 4.91 -17.45 -8.90
CA THR A 18 6.03 -18.14 -8.23
C THR A 18 7.31 -17.35 -8.43
N LYS A 19 8.12 -17.22 -7.36
CA LYS A 19 9.45 -16.59 -7.42
C LYS A 19 10.49 -17.41 -6.70
N ARG A 20 11.56 -17.73 -7.42
CA ARG A 20 12.79 -18.37 -6.93
C ARG A 20 14.00 -17.45 -7.10
N PHE A 21 14.96 -17.60 -6.20
CA PHE A 21 16.31 -17.03 -6.31
C PHE A 21 17.30 -18.21 -6.20
N GLY A 22 17.79 -18.68 -7.33
CA GLY A 22 18.50 -19.96 -7.38
C GLY A 22 17.61 -21.10 -6.85
N ASP A 23 18.09 -21.83 -5.85
CA ASP A 23 17.34 -22.92 -5.22
C ASP A 23 16.31 -22.46 -4.19
N LEU A 24 16.37 -21.20 -3.77
CA LEU A 24 15.47 -20.66 -2.74
C LEU A 24 14.12 -20.30 -3.35
N LEU A 25 13.08 -21.07 -3.02
CA LEU A 25 11.68 -20.74 -3.32
C LEU A 25 11.18 -19.72 -2.30
N VAL A 26 10.73 -18.56 -2.76
CA VAL A 26 10.26 -17.46 -1.90
C VAL A 26 8.75 -17.30 -1.97
N LEU A 27 8.19 -17.23 -3.17
CA LEU A 27 6.74 -17.18 -3.43
C LEU A 27 6.36 -18.47 -4.17
N ASP A 28 5.28 -19.09 -3.79
CA ASP A 28 4.85 -20.35 -4.35
C ASP A 28 3.34 -20.32 -4.64
N ASP A 29 3.01 -20.28 -5.92
CA ASP A 29 1.65 -20.37 -6.47
C ASP A 29 0.65 -19.37 -5.87
N LEU A 30 1.03 -18.09 -5.77
CA LEU A 30 0.11 -17.07 -5.28
C LEU A 30 -0.96 -16.76 -6.35
N THR A 31 -2.24 -16.86 -5.98
CA THR A 31 -3.36 -16.55 -6.86
C THR A 31 -4.43 -15.78 -6.07
N PHE A 32 -4.65 -14.50 -6.41
CA PHE A 32 -5.67 -13.63 -5.84
C PHE A 32 -5.93 -12.42 -6.72
N ASN A 33 -7.03 -11.72 -6.44
CA ASN A 33 -7.40 -10.49 -7.13
C ASN A 33 -7.44 -9.33 -6.13
N ILE A 34 -7.25 -8.09 -6.62
CA ILE A 34 -7.56 -6.85 -5.92
C ILE A 34 -8.58 -6.09 -6.76
N HIS A 35 -9.63 -5.59 -6.12
CA HIS A 35 -10.71 -4.89 -6.81
C HIS A 35 -10.44 -3.39 -6.92
N LYS A 36 -11.12 -2.75 -7.86
CA LYS A 36 -11.02 -1.30 -8.04
C LYS A 36 -11.48 -0.56 -6.78
N ASN A 37 -10.71 0.45 -6.38
CA ASN A 37 -10.93 1.26 -5.19
C ASN A 37 -10.88 0.47 -3.86
N GLU A 38 -10.36 -0.75 -3.88
CA GLU A 38 -10.17 -1.55 -2.69
C GLU A 38 -8.94 -1.10 -1.91
N PHE A 39 -9.04 -1.11 -0.57
CA PHE A 39 -7.89 -1.06 0.34
C PHE A 39 -7.61 -2.49 0.81
N ALA A 40 -6.66 -3.15 0.17
CA ALA A 40 -6.25 -4.51 0.53
C ALA A 40 -4.94 -4.50 1.29
N CYS A 41 -4.85 -5.30 2.36
CA CYS A 41 -3.60 -5.54 3.07
C CYS A 41 -3.07 -6.95 2.82
N VAL A 42 -1.76 -7.06 2.62
CA VAL A 42 -1.04 -8.34 2.60
C VAL A 42 -0.24 -8.45 3.88
N VAL A 43 -0.57 -9.42 4.72
CA VAL A 43 0.10 -9.66 5.99
C VAL A 43 0.80 -11.02 6.00
N GLY A 44 1.87 -11.11 6.74
CA GLY A 44 2.63 -12.34 6.90
C GLY A 44 3.91 -12.12 7.69
N PRO A 45 4.59 -13.20 8.09
CA PRO A 45 5.82 -13.13 8.85
C PRO A 45 6.90 -12.26 8.19
N THR A 46 7.78 -11.70 9.00
CA THR A 46 8.96 -10.99 8.48
C THR A 46 9.79 -11.95 7.62
N GLY A 47 10.19 -11.49 6.44
CA GLY A 47 10.98 -12.30 5.50
C GLY A 47 10.20 -13.35 4.72
N CYS A 48 8.86 -13.45 4.82
CA CYS A 48 8.08 -14.45 4.06
C CYS A 48 8.07 -14.17 2.54
N GLY A 49 8.31 -12.94 2.08
CA GLY A 49 8.34 -12.61 0.65
C GLY A 49 7.42 -11.46 0.23
N LYS A 50 6.84 -10.71 1.16
CA LYS A 50 5.92 -9.59 0.86
C LYS A 50 6.55 -8.54 -0.08
N THR A 51 7.74 -8.05 0.25
CA THR A 51 8.49 -7.11 -0.61
C THR A 51 8.88 -7.77 -1.95
N THR A 52 9.17 -9.09 -1.96
CA THR A 52 9.45 -9.83 -3.20
C THR A 52 8.22 -9.83 -4.12
N PHE A 53 7.02 -9.99 -3.58
CA PHE A 53 5.77 -9.88 -4.33
C PHE A 53 5.62 -8.49 -4.98
N LEU A 54 5.83 -7.40 -4.22
CA LEU A 54 5.77 -6.05 -4.79
C LEU A 54 6.82 -5.81 -5.86
N ASN A 55 8.03 -6.34 -5.67
CA ASN A 55 9.10 -6.23 -6.67
C ASN A 55 8.80 -7.03 -7.95
N CYS A 56 8.06 -8.13 -7.86
CA CYS A 56 7.54 -8.80 -9.05
C CYS A 56 6.46 -7.96 -9.76
N LEU A 57 5.57 -7.34 -9.01
CA LEU A 57 4.51 -6.50 -9.57
C LEU A 57 5.05 -5.26 -10.29
N THR A 58 6.14 -4.68 -9.76
CA THR A 58 6.83 -3.51 -10.35
C THR A 58 7.90 -3.90 -11.38
N ARG A 59 8.04 -5.18 -11.72
CA ARG A 59 9.05 -5.69 -12.67
C ARG A 59 10.51 -5.42 -12.26
N ILE A 60 10.77 -5.11 -10.98
CA ILE A 60 12.13 -5.10 -10.43
C ILE A 60 12.67 -6.53 -10.43
N TYR A 61 11.82 -7.51 -10.11
CA TYR A 61 12.10 -8.93 -10.28
C TYR A 61 11.15 -9.55 -11.29
N GLU A 62 11.66 -10.25 -12.29
CA GLU A 62 10.83 -11.08 -13.14
C GLU A 62 10.30 -12.28 -12.32
N PRO A 63 9.00 -12.62 -12.41
CA PRO A 63 8.47 -13.87 -11.90
C PRO A 63 9.23 -15.08 -12.44
N SER A 64 9.36 -16.15 -11.66
CA SER A 64 9.89 -17.42 -12.17
C SER A 64 8.83 -18.17 -12.98
N SER A 65 7.56 -18.04 -12.59
CA SER A 65 6.37 -18.46 -13.34
C SER A 65 5.13 -17.71 -12.85
N GLY A 66 4.04 -17.83 -13.60
CA GLY A 66 2.78 -17.13 -13.32
C GLY A 66 2.75 -15.71 -13.86
N ASP A 67 1.61 -15.06 -13.72
CA ASP A 67 1.32 -13.80 -14.38
C ASP A 67 0.74 -12.77 -13.40
N LEU A 68 1.03 -11.51 -13.68
CA LEU A 68 0.51 -10.33 -12.98
C LEU A 68 -0.20 -9.43 -13.98
N PHE A 69 -1.44 -9.06 -13.69
CA PHE A 69 -2.27 -8.22 -14.56
C PHE A 69 -2.74 -6.98 -13.79
N ILE A 70 -2.83 -5.85 -14.51
CA ILE A 70 -3.51 -4.63 -14.06
C ILE A 70 -4.48 -4.24 -15.18
N ASP A 71 -5.75 -4.00 -14.82
CA ASP A 71 -6.84 -3.73 -15.77
C ASP A 71 -6.89 -4.75 -16.93
N GLY A 72 -6.65 -6.02 -16.62
CA GLY A 72 -6.69 -7.13 -17.58
C GLY A 72 -5.50 -7.23 -18.54
N THR A 73 -4.50 -6.33 -18.43
CA THR A 73 -3.27 -6.38 -19.23
C THR A 73 -2.06 -6.71 -18.35
N SER A 74 -1.01 -7.31 -18.93
CA SER A 74 0.20 -7.66 -18.16
C SER A 74 0.75 -6.44 -17.41
N ALA A 75 1.01 -6.59 -16.12
CA ALA A 75 1.52 -5.52 -15.27
C ALA A 75 2.84 -4.97 -15.82
N ASP A 76 2.85 -3.67 -16.11
CA ASP A 76 3.97 -2.97 -16.70
C ASP A 76 4.02 -1.53 -16.15
N PRO A 77 5.03 -1.17 -15.33
CA PRO A 77 5.15 0.18 -14.77
C PRO A 77 5.29 1.29 -15.81
N GLN A 78 5.66 0.97 -17.05
CA GLN A 78 5.72 1.95 -18.14
C GLN A 78 4.33 2.28 -18.72
N LYS A 79 3.39 1.34 -18.62
CA LYS A 79 2.03 1.48 -19.14
C LYS A 79 1.00 1.82 -18.08
N HIS A 80 1.19 1.29 -16.86
CA HIS A 80 0.30 1.51 -15.74
C HIS A 80 0.85 2.58 -14.81
N ASN A 81 -0.05 3.43 -14.30
CA ASN A 81 0.32 4.46 -13.34
C ASN A 81 0.43 3.85 -11.93
N ILE A 82 1.56 3.19 -11.64
CA ILE A 82 1.84 2.58 -10.34
C ILE A 82 2.66 3.58 -9.52
N SER A 83 2.22 3.86 -8.29
CA SER A 83 3.02 4.59 -7.30
C SER A 83 3.46 3.65 -6.18
N PHE A 84 4.65 3.91 -5.61
CA PHE A 84 5.24 3.09 -4.57
C PHE A 84 5.67 3.95 -3.38
N VAL A 85 5.23 3.57 -2.18
CA VAL A 85 5.75 4.09 -0.90
C VAL A 85 6.63 3.03 -0.29
N PHE A 86 7.92 3.32 -0.19
CA PHE A 86 8.93 2.41 0.35
C PHE A 86 8.92 2.43 1.89
N GLN A 87 9.48 1.38 2.48
CA GLN A 87 9.68 1.27 3.92
C GLN A 87 10.62 2.35 4.47
N GLU A 88 11.69 2.65 3.71
CA GLU A 88 12.63 3.71 4.09
C GLU A 88 12.15 5.08 3.61
N PRO A 89 12.43 6.16 4.36
CA PRO A 89 12.15 7.52 3.92
C PRO A 89 12.76 7.80 2.54
N SER A 90 11.94 8.29 1.63
CA SER A 90 12.34 8.48 0.22
C SER A 90 12.02 9.89 -0.30
N ALA A 91 11.84 10.87 0.58
CA ALA A 91 11.72 12.27 0.17
C ALA A 91 13.05 12.73 -0.47
N PHE A 92 12.95 13.51 -1.55
CA PHE A 92 14.13 14.07 -2.19
C PHE A 92 14.67 15.25 -1.35
N PRO A 93 15.84 15.12 -0.70
CA PRO A 93 16.31 16.09 0.29
C PRO A 93 16.68 17.45 -0.33
N TRP A 94 16.93 17.49 -1.63
CA TRP A 94 17.25 18.72 -2.40
C TRP A 94 16.01 19.42 -2.99
N LEU A 95 14.82 18.91 -2.77
CA LEU A 95 13.54 19.49 -3.20
C LEU A 95 12.72 19.93 -1.99
N THR A 96 12.02 21.05 -2.13
CA THR A 96 11.01 21.47 -1.15
C THR A 96 9.83 20.49 -1.09
N VAL A 97 8.96 20.64 -0.10
CA VAL A 97 7.73 19.83 0.01
C VAL A 97 6.90 19.90 -1.27
N GLU A 98 6.59 21.11 -1.77
CA GLU A 98 5.79 21.24 -3.00
C GLU A 98 6.49 20.64 -4.23
N GLU A 99 7.81 20.76 -4.31
CA GLU A 99 8.58 20.18 -5.40
C GLU A 99 8.62 18.65 -5.33
N ASN A 100 8.71 18.08 -4.12
CA ASN A 100 8.55 16.64 -3.91
C ASN A 100 7.20 16.15 -4.42
N LEU A 101 6.11 16.82 -4.04
CA LEU A 101 4.76 16.47 -4.49
C LEU A 101 4.60 16.61 -6.01
N ALA A 102 5.21 17.63 -6.62
CA ALA A 102 5.15 17.90 -8.05
C ALA A 102 6.06 17.02 -8.90
N TYR A 103 7.05 16.34 -8.31
CA TYR A 103 8.16 15.73 -9.04
C TYR A 103 7.71 14.72 -10.10
N GLY A 104 6.90 13.74 -9.71
CA GLY A 104 6.40 12.72 -10.63
C GLY A 104 5.48 13.29 -11.71
N LEU A 105 4.69 14.32 -11.38
CA LEU A 105 3.81 15.01 -12.34
C LEU A 105 4.62 15.74 -13.41
N LYS A 106 5.73 16.37 -13.02
CA LYS A 106 6.66 17.02 -13.98
C LYS A 106 7.30 16.00 -14.93
N ILE A 107 7.73 14.83 -14.42
CA ILE A 107 8.28 13.75 -15.24
C ILE A 107 7.25 13.26 -16.26
N LYS A 108 5.98 13.12 -15.86
CA LYS A 108 4.87 12.75 -16.75
C LYS A 108 4.38 13.89 -17.65
N ARG A 109 5.03 15.06 -17.58
CA ARG A 109 4.70 16.24 -18.39
C ARG A 109 3.24 16.68 -18.23
N VAL A 110 2.68 16.53 -17.04
CA VAL A 110 1.36 17.07 -16.71
C VAL A 110 1.36 18.59 -16.88
N PRO A 111 0.30 19.23 -17.40
CA PRO A 111 0.21 20.69 -17.53
C PRO A 111 0.44 21.40 -16.19
N LYS A 112 1.05 22.59 -16.24
CA LYS A 112 1.50 23.32 -15.04
C LYS A 112 0.35 23.68 -14.11
N ASP A 113 -0.76 24.14 -14.64
CA ASP A 113 -1.99 24.46 -13.90
C ASP A 113 -2.57 23.24 -13.17
N GLU A 114 -2.56 22.09 -13.83
CA GLU A 114 -2.99 20.83 -13.23
C GLU A 114 -2.02 20.37 -12.13
N ILE A 115 -0.70 20.56 -12.31
CA ILE A 115 0.30 20.28 -11.25
C ILE A 115 0.02 21.14 -10.03
N GLU A 116 -0.17 22.46 -10.21
CA GLU A 116 -0.47 23.39 -9.13
C GLU A 116 -1.73 22.97 -8.38
N HIS A 117 -2.81 22.67 -9.10
CA HIS A 117 -4.08 22.20 -8.52
C HIS A 117 -3.91 20.93 -7.70
N ARG A 118 -3.24 19.90 -8.24
CA ARG A 118 -3.04 18.62 -7.53
C ARG A 118 -2.14 18.78 -6.29
N VAL A 119 -1.06 19.55 -6.42
CA VAL A 119 -0.15 19.83 -5.30
C VAL A 119 -0.89 20.59 -4.19
N ASP A 120 -1.66 21.62 -4.51
CA ASP A 120 -2.44 22.38 -3.53
C ASP A 120 -3.49 21.51 -2.84
N ARG A 121 -4.16 20.64 -3.59
CA ARG A 121 -5.10 19.67 -3.02
C ARG A 121 -4.43 18.74 -2.01
N ILE A 122 -3.28 18.17 -2.34
CA ILE A 122 -2.54 17.27 -1.43
C ILE A 122 -1.99 18.03 -0.23
N LEU A 123 -1.43 19.23 -0.42
CA LEU A 123 -0.96 20.07 0.69
C LEU A 123 -2.09 20.35 1.71
N ASN A 124 -3.29 20.61 1.22
CA ASN A 124 -4.46 20.83 2.08
C ASN A 124 -4.91 19.54 2.78
N LEU A 125 -5.05 18.44 2.04
CA LEU A 125 -5.51 17.15 2.59
C LEU A 125 -4.54 16.59 3.63
N MET A 126 -3.23 16.79 3.45
CA MET A 126 -2.19 16.30 4.35
C MET A 126 -1.76 17.32 5.41
N GLY A 127 -2.39 18.49 5.47
CA GLY A 127 -2.02 19.54 6.43
C GLY A 127 -0.58 20.08 6.25
N LEU A 128 -0.08 20.08 5.02
CA LEU A 128 1.32 20.43 4.69
C LEU A 128 1.49 21.88 4.23
N GLN A 129 0.42 22.71 4.20
CA GLN A 129 0.48 24.07 3.65
C GLN A 129 1.59 24.94 4.25
N LYS A 130 1.73 24.91 5.58
CA LYS A 130 2.75 25.70 6.28
C LYS A 130 4.18 25.21 6.05
N PHE A 131 4.35 24.00 5.53
CA PHE A 131 5.65 23.41 5.20
C PHE A 131 5.98 23.46 3.71
N ARG A 132 5.13 24.09 2.90
CA ARG A 132 5.20 24.10 1.43
C ARG A 132 6.61 24.34 0.88
N LYS A 133 7.34 25.29 1.45
CA LYS A 133 8.68 25.70 1.02
C LYS A 133 9.81 25.08 1.84
N ALA A 134 9.49 24.30 2.87
CA ALA A 134 10.49 23.63 3.68
C ALA A 134 11.15 22.47 2.93
N TYR A 135 12.39 22.16 3.28
CA TYR A 135 13.11 20.98 2.79
C TYR A 135 12.93 19.80 3.76
N PRO A 136 13.04 18.53 3.29
CA PRO A 136 12.88 17.35 4.14
C PRO A 136 13.71 17.38 5.44
N GLY A 137 14.96 17.85 5.37
CA GLY A 137 15.83 17.96 6.55
C GLY A 137 15.36 18.95 7.64
N GLU A 138 14.37 19.78 7.36
CA GLU A 138 13.76 20.74 8.31
C GLU A 138 12.47 20.17 8.94
N LEU A 139 12.05 18.96 8.53
CA LEU A 139 10.78 18.34 8.91
C LEU A 139 10.99 17.30 10.02
N SER A 140 9.95 17.08 10.82
CA SER A 140 9.90 15.88 11.66
C SER A 140 9.64 14.64 10.78
N VAL A 141 10.03 13.46 11.26
CA VAL A 141 9.82 12.18 10.56
C VAL A 141 8.36 12.00 10.12
N SER A 142 7.40 12.38 10.97
CA SER A 142 5.98 12.27 10.64
C SER A 142 5.53 13.22 9.52
N ILE A 143 6.09 14.43 9.47
CA ILE A 143 5.79 15.38 8.39
C ILE A 143 6.46 14.93 7.09
N GLU A 144 7.69 14.46 7.15
CA GLU A 144 8.38 13.89 5.98
C GLU A 144 7.60 12.70 5.40
N GLN A 145 7.09 11.81 6.25
CA GLN A 145 6.28 10.67 5.79
C GLN A 145 4.98 11.12 5.10
N ARG A 146 4.33 12.19 5.58
CA ARG A 146 3.20 12.79 4.87
C ARG A 146 3.58 13.28 3.48
N VAL A 147 4.76 13.87 3.33
CA VAL A 147 5.26 14.31 2.03
C VAL A 147 5.43 13.13 1.08
N ILE A 148 6.02 12.02 1.56
CA ILE A 148 6.24 10.80 0.77
C ILE A 148 4.91 10.19 0.33
N ILE A 149 3.97 10.01 1.26
CA ILE A 149 2.63 9.49 0.98
C ILE A 149 1.88 10.45 0.04
N GLY A 150 1.89 11.76 0.34
CA GLY A 150 1.24 12.77 -0.48
C GLY A 150 1.78 12.81 -1.92
N ARG A 151 3.10 12.65 -2.10
CA ARG A 151 3.74 12.55 -3.43
C ARG A 151 3.16 11.40 -4.25
N SER A 152 2.93 10.26 -3.60
CA SER A 152 2.36 9.10 -4.27
C SER A 152 0.90 9.31 -4.67
N PHE A 153 0.10 9.92 -3.79
CA PHE A 153 -1.29 10.24 -4.09
C PHE A 153 -1.45 11.37 -5.13
N ALA A 154 -0.51 12.36 -5.17
CA ALA A 154 -0.53 13.43 -6.16
C ALA A 154 -0.51 12.90 -7.61
N MET A 155 0.11 11.74 -7.81
CA MET A 155 0.16 11.06 -9.10
C MET A 155 -1.19 10.50 -9.55
N GLN A 156 -2.19 10.42 -8.67
CA GLN A 156 -3.47 9.74 -8.91
C GLN A 156 -3.23 8.37 -9.54
N PRO A 157 -2.55 7.46 -8.83
CA PRO A 157 -2.12 6.20 -9.42
C PRO A 157 -3.30 5.26 -9.66
N ASP A 158 -3.15 4.41 -10.68
CA ASP A 158 -4.04 3.27 -10.91
C ASP A 158 -3.97 2.27 -9.76
N LEU A 159 -2.75 2.11 -9.23
CA LEU A 159 -2.44 1.22 -8.12
C LEU A 159 -1.37 1.86 -7.23
N LEU A 160 -1.68 2.01 -5.95
CA LEU A 160 -0.74 2.50 -4.93
C LEU A 160 -0.24 1.31 -4.11
N LEU A 161 1.06 1.09 -4.14
CA LEU A 161 1.75 0.07 -3.37
C LEU A 161 2.41 0.73 -2.16
N MET A 162 2.24 0.15 -0.97
CA MET A 162 2.84 0.65 0.27
C MET A 162 3.52 -0.51 1.00
N ASP A 163 4.84 -0.44 1.17
CA ASP A 163 5.63 -1.48 1.83
C ASP A 163 6.05 -1.01 3.23
N GLU A 164 5.34 -1.48 4.26
CA GLU A 164 5.59 -1.19 5.68
C GLU A 164 5.85 0.31 5.97
N PRO A 165 5.00 1.25 5.49
CA PRO A 165 5.31 2.68 5.47
C PRO A 165 5.40 3.32 6.86
N TYR A 166 4.98 2.62 7.92
CA TYR A 166 4.95 3.13 9.29
C TYR A 166 5.91 2.41 10.25
N GLY A 167 6.78 1.53 9.74
CA GLY A 167 7.58 0.59 10.54
C GLY A 167 8.52 1.20 11.58
N GLN A 168 8.83 2.51 11.51
CA GLN A 168 9.74 3.21 12.43
C GLN A 168 9.04 4.29 13.27
N MET A 169 7.69 4.29 13.28
CA MET A 169 6.94 5.35 13.95
C MET A 169 6.36 4.90 15.28
N ASP A 170 6.29 5.84 16.22
CA ASP A 170 5.56 5.57 17.44
C ASP A 170 4.04 5.49 17.22
N VAL A 171 3.36 4.79 18.12
CA VAL A 171 1.97 4.35 17.96
C VAL A 171 1.01 5.50 17.69
N LYS A 172 1.16 6.65 18.38
CA LYS A 172 0.23 7.78 18.23
C LYS A 172 0.36 8.45 16.87
N VAL A 173 1.60 8.63 16.40
CA VAL A 173 1.90 9.20 15.08
C VAL A 173 1.38 8.30 13.98
N ARG A 174 1.54 6.99 14.14
CA ARG A 174 1.06 5.98 13.19
C ARG A 174 -0.45 6.07 12.99
N PHE A 175 -1.25 6.01 14.06
CA PHE A 175 -2.72 6.11 13.93
C PHE A 175 -3.17 7.39 13.23
N TYR A 176 -2.52 8.51 13.51
CA TYR A 176 -2.82 9.76 12.83
C TYR A 176 -2.57 9.67 11.31
N LEU A 177 -1.47 9.04 10.90
CA LEU A 177 -1.14 8.85 9.47
C LEU A 177 -2.06 7.83 8.80
N GLU A 178 -2.45 6.78 9.50
CA GLU A 178 -3.44 5.79 9.05
C GLU A 178 -4.78 6.45 8.72
N ASP A 179 -5.27 7.32 9.62
CA ASP A 179 -6.50 8.10 9.39
C ASP A 179 -6.37 9.03 8.17
N GLU A 180 -5.21 9.68 8.00
CA GLU A 180 -4.96 10.52 6.82
C GLU A 180 -4.98 9.70 5.52
N VAL A 181 -4.37 8.52 5.52
CA VAL A 181 -4.37 7.62 4.35
C VAL A 181 -5.78 7.11 4.05
N ILE A 182 -6.57 6.74 5.06
CA ILE A 182 -7.98 6.36 4.87
C ILE A 182 -8.77 7.51 4.24
N ARG A 183 -8.55 8.74 4.69
CA ARG A 183 -9.21 9.94 4.14
C ARG A 183 -8.83 10.16 2.68
N LEU A 184 -7.52 10.10 2.35
CA LEU A 184 -7.02 10.23 0.98
C LEU A 184 -7.56 9.13 0.07
N TRP A 185 -7.55 7.88 0.54
CA TRP A 185 -8.10 6.74 -0.20
C TRP A 185 -9.57 6.95 -0.58
N LYS A 186 -10.40 7.37 0.39
CA LYS A 186 -11.82 7.65 0.15
C LYS A 186 -12.05 8.83 -0.79
N GLU A 187 -11.30 9.92 -0.56
CA GLU A 187 -11.43 11.17 -1.31
C GLU A 187 -10.97 11.05 -2.77
N LEU A 188 -9.94 10.24 -3.02
CA LEU A 188 -9.31 10.11 -4.32
C LEU A 188 -9.71 8.84 -5.07
N GLY A 189 -10.39 7.89 -4.42
CA GLY A 189 -10.84 6.65 -5.03
C GLY A 189 -9.68 5.77 -5.53
N SER A 190 -8.59 5.69 -4.76
CA SER A 190 -7.40 4.93 -5.15
C SER A 190 -7.55 3.44 -4.83
N THR A 191 -6.92 2.55 -5.62
CA THR A 191 -6.74 1.14 -5.25
C THR A 191 -5.42 1.00 -4.52
N ILE A 192 -5.42 0.41 -3.33
CA ILE A 192 -4.24 0.32 -2.46
C ILE A 192 -3.91 -1.13 -2.15
N VAL A 193 -2.64 -1.50 -2.33
CA VAL A 193 -2.04 -2.73 -1.79
C VAL A 193 -1.05 -2.32 -0.71
N PHE A 194 -1.41 -2.60 0.53
CA PHE A 194 -0.63 -2.24 1.71
C PHE A 194 0.02 -3.49 2.30
N ILE A 195 1.32 -3.46 2.46
CA ILE A 195 2.08 -4.56 3.08
C ILE A 195 2.45 -4.15 4.50
N THR A 196 2.20 -5.04 5.44
CA THR A 196 2.64 -4.90 6.82
C THR A 196 2.83 -6.25 7.49
N HIS A 197 3.64 -6.28 8.55
CA HIS A 197 3.69 -7.39 9.51
C HIS A 197 2.84 -7.08 10.76
N ASN A 198 2.29 -5.87 10.87
CA ASN A 198 1.47 -5.43 11.99
C ASN A 198 0.00 -5.73 11.73
N ILE A 199 -0.54 -6.66 12.51
CA ILE A 199 -1.93 -7.12 12.39
C ILE A 199 -2.93 -5.99 12.68
N GLU A 200 -2.62 -5.11 13.65
CA GLU A 200 -3.52 -4.01 14.02
C GLU A 200 -3.64 -2.99 12.90
N GLU A 201 -2.53 -2.65 12.22
CA GLU A 201 -2.55 -1.81 11.01
C GLU A 201 -3.44 -2.42 9.92
N ALA A 202 -3.26 -3.72 9.66
CA ALA A 202 -4.04 -4.39 8.63
C ALA A 202 -5.54 -4.37 8.95
N ILE A 203 -5.93 -4.68 10.20
CA ILE A 203 -7.33 -4.62 10.62
C ILE A 203 -7.85 -3.18 10.56
N TYR A 204 -7.05 -2.19 10.95
CA TYR A 204 -7.47 -0.80 10.96
C TYR A 204 -7.73 -0.24 9.56
N LEU A 205 -6.83 -0.56 8.61
CA LEU A 205 -6.80 0.01 7.27
C LEU A 205 -7.61 -0.76 6.23
N ALA A 206 -7.56 -2.10 6.24
CA ALA A 206 -8.03 -2.90 5.12
C ALA A 206 -9.55 -3.08 5.04
N GLU A 207 -10.08 -3.24 3.84
CA GLU A 207 -11.37 -3.89 3.61
C GLU A 207 -11.19 -5.41 3.56
N ARG A 208 -10.05 -5.88 3.02
CA ARG A 208 -9.69 -7.30 2.95
C ARG A 208 -8.21 -7.50 3.27
N ILE A 209 -7.92 -8.57 3.99
CA ILE A 209 -6.58 -8.97 4.39
C ILE A 209 -6.24 -10.30 3.71
N ILE A 210 -5.11 -10.34 3.02
CA ILE A 210 -4.52 -11.54 2.43
C ILE A 210 -3.42 -12.01 3.37
N ILE A 211 -3.59 -13.19 3.97
CA ILE A 211 -2.67 -13.75 4.96
C ILE A 211 -1.72 -14.70 4.24
N LEU A 212 -0.42 -14.41 4.32
CA LEU A 212 0.64 -15.26 3.77
C LEU A 212 1.24 -16.17 4.83
N THR A 213 1.68 -17.34 4.41
CA THR A 213 2.47 -18.27 5.23
C THR A 213 3.92 -17.82 5.34
N ASN A 214 4.72 -18.57 6.11
CA ASN A 214 6.18 -18.52 6.04
C ASN A 214 6.70 -18.91 4.64
N LYS A 215 7.97 -18.63 4.41
CA LYS A 215 8.68 -19.03 3.18
C LYS A 215 8.78 -20.56 3.04
N PRO A 216 8.43 -21.12 1.88
CA PRO A 216 7.84 -20.45 0.71
C PRO A 216 6.43 -19.93 1.02
N ALA A 217 6.17 -18.67 0.61
CA ALA A 217 4.91 -18.02 0.90
C ALA A 217 3.79 -18.54 0.00
N HIS A 218 2.72 -18.99 0.63
CA HIS A 218 1.42 -19.31 0.02
C HIS A 218 0.35 -18.41 0.63
N ILE A 219 -0.78 -18.28 -0.05
CA ILE A 219 -1.96 -17.67 0.57
C ILE A 219 -2.53 -18.66 1.56
N LYS A 220 -2.57 -18.27 2.83
CA LYS A 220 -3.19 -19.04 3.89
C LYS A 220 -4.70 -18.84 3.96
N GLU A 221 -5.09 -17.57 3.81
CA GLU A 221 -6.51 -17.16 3.86
C GLU A 221 -6.68 -15.73 3.32
N GLU A 222 -7.84 -15.45 2.75
CA GLU A 222 -8.33 -14.10 2.46
C GLU A 222 -9.48 -13.78 3.40
N LEU A 223 -9.38 -12.67 4.14
CA LEU A 223 -10.33 -12.30 5.19
C LEU A 223 -10.91 -10.91 4.93
N THR A 224 -12.22 -10.81 4.75
CA THR A 224 -12.93 -9.53 4.69
C THR A 224 -13.12 -8.97 6.10
N ILE A 225 -12.84 -7.69 6.29
CA ILE A 225 -13.01 -6.98 7.55
C ILE A 225 -14.34 -6.23 7.54
N ASP A 226 -15.37 -6.86 8.04
CA ASP A 226 -16.71 -6.30 8.14
C ASP A 226 -16.84 -5.45 9.42
N MET A 227 -16.14 -4.32 9.42
CA MET A 227 -16.20 -3.32 10.50
C MET A 227 -16.36 -1.92 9.90
N PRO A 228 -17.34 -1.14 10.39
CA PRO A 228 -17.48 0.25 9.95
C PRO A 228 -16.28 1.10 10.37
N ARG A 229 -16.02 2.19 9.64
CA ARG A 229 -15.01 3.18 10.00
C ARG A 229 -15.66 4.42 10.63
N PRO A 230 -15.04 5.10 11.61
CA PRO A 230 -13.72 4.78 12.19
C PRO A 230 -13.75 3.50 13.03
N ARG A 231 -12.70 2.68 12.93
CA ARG A 231 -12.58 1.43 13.69
C ARG A 231 -12.00 1.69 15.08
N ASP A 232 -12.71 1.22 16.10
CA ASP A 232 -12.22 1.29 17.48
C ASP A 232 -11.38 0.05 17.80
N ILE A 233 -10.08 0.27 18.04
CA ILE A 233 -9.09 -0.78 18.37
C ILE A 233 -9.39 -1.50 19.69
N ALA A 234 -10.16 -0.85 20.59
CA ALA A 234 -10.59 -1.43 21.86
C ALA A 234 -11.89 -2.22 21.76
N SER A 235 -12.58 -2.18 20.61
CA SER A 235 -13.85 -2.87 20.42
C SER A 235 -13.68 -4.40 20.48
N PRO A 236 -14.66 -5.14 21.02
CA PRO A 236 -14.62 -6.60 21.05
C PRO A 236 -14.40 -7.23 19.68
N GLN A 237 -15.01 -6.67 18.62
CA GLN A 237 -14.89 -7.14 17.26
C GLN A 237 -13.47 -6.95 16.71
N PHE A 238 -12.81 -5.83 16.98
CA PHE A 238 -11.41 -5.62 16.59
C PHE A 238 -10.48 -6.61 17.29
N ILE A 239 -10.71 -6.85 18.59
CA ILE A 239 -9.90 -7.80 19.38
C ILE A 239 -10.11 -9.23 18.86
N GLU A 240 -11.31 -9.59 18.42
CA GLU A 240 -11.59 -10.90 17.82
C GLU A 240 -10.84 -11.09 16.50
N TYR A 241 -10.90 -10.12 15.57
CA TYR A 241 -10.12 -10.16 14.35
C TYR A 241 -8.61 -10.27 14.63
N ARG A 242 -8.10 -9.46 15.57
CA ARG A 242 -6.69 -9.50 15.97
C ARG A 242 -6.29 -10.89 16.46
N ARG A 243 -7.08 -11.51 17.35
CA ARG A 243 -6.82 -12.86 17.85
C ARG A 243 -6.86 -13.87 16.72
N TYR A 244 -7.88 -13.82 15.88
CA TYR A 244 -8.04 -14.73 14.76
C TYR A 244 -6.84 -14.68 13.80
N ILE A 245 -6.45 -13.50 13.34
CA ILE A 245 -5.32 -13.32 12.43
C ILE A 245 -4.00 -13.73 13.10
N THR A 246 -3.81 -13.37 14.39
CA THR A 246 -2.63 -13.80 15.16
C THR A 246 -2.49 -15.31 15.17
N ASP A 247 -3.57 -16.04 15.41
CA ASP A 247 -3.57 -17.50 15.43
C ASP A 247 -3.27 -18.11 14.06
N LYS A 248 -3.64 -17.43 12.99
CA LYS A 248 -3.30 -17.83 11.60
C LYS A 248 -1.84 -17.58 11.27
N ILE A 249 -1.23 -16.50 11.78
CA ILE A 249 0.16 -16.15 11.48
C ILE A 249 1.17 -16.89 12.39
N LYS A 250 0.74 -17.44 13.52
CA LYS A 250 1.61 -18.24 14.40
C LYS A 250 2.32 -19.34 13.62
N TRP A 251 3.64 -19.38 13.73
CA TRP A 251 4.52 -20.31 13.03
C TRP A 251 5.38 -21.16 13.97
N TRP A 252 5.12 -21.14 15.30
CA TRP A 252 5.74 -22.01 16.32
C TRP A 252 4.76 -23.04 16.84
#